data_75f0df7572fbd49e6302e830778ff9d2
#
_entry.id   75f0df7572fbd49e6302e830778ff9d2
#
_cell.length_a   1.000
_cell.length_b   1.000
_cell.length_c   1.000
_cell.angle_alpha   90.00
_cell.angle_beta   90.00
_cell.angle_gamma   90.00
#
_symmetry.space_group_name_H-M   'P 1'
#
loop_
_entity.id
_entity.type
_entity.pdbx_description
1 polymer ?
#
loop_
_entity_poly.entity_id
_entity_poly.type
_entity_poly.pdbx_seq_one_letter_code
_entity_poly.pdbx_strand_id
1 'polypeptide(L)'
;MDLNKLAEALVPDENVKPLEYYEKLYPERDLPKGAEVTRLAPSPTGFMHLGNLYVAIANERVAHQSGGVFYLRIEDTDEKRKVEGAVEVIHSSLKYFGITFDEGADLTGDYGPYYQRQRAEIYHAYARDLIRRGLAYPCFCTEEELEKTREHQTENKL
;
A
#
# COMPACT_ATOMS: atom_id res chain seq x y z
N MET A 1 21.03 17.40 -15.34
CA MET A 1 20.50 17.55 -13.95
C MET A 1 21.08 16.39 -13.13
N ASP A 2 21.63 16.67 -11.96
CA ASP A 2 22.19 15.63 -11.09
C ASP A 2 21.06 14.98 -10.29
N LEU A 3 20.67 13.77 -10.68
CA LEU A 3 19.55 13.03 -10.07
C LEU A 3 19.83 12.65 -8.60
N ASN A 4 21.09 12.50 -8.20
CA ASN A 4 21.43 12.23 -6.82
C ASN A 4 21.10 13.44 -5.93
N LYS A 5 21.54 14.63 -6.35
CA LYS A 5 21.21 15.87 -5.64
C LYS A 5 19.70 16.14 -5.61
N LEU A 6 18.99 15.84 -6.69
CA LEU A 6 17.54 15.96 -6.74
C LEU A 6 16.87 15.01 -5.73
N ALA A 7 17.28 13.76 -5.69
CA ALA A 7 16.75 12.76 -4.76
C ALA A 7 16.98 13.18 -3.29
N GLU A 8 18.16 13.71 -2.99
CA GLU A 8 18.50 14.22 -1.65
C GLU A 8 17.68 15.45 -1.25
N ALA A 9 17.42 16.34 -2.21
CA ALA A 9 16.61 17.54 -1.95
C ALA A 9 15.13 17.23 -1.72
N LEU A 10 14.57 16.26 -2.48
CA LEU A 10 13.15 15.90 -2.40
C LEU A 10 12.84 14.94 -1.25
N VAL A 11 13.76 14.05 -0.93
CA VAL A 11 13.64 13.09 0.16
C VAL A 11 14.89 13.21 1.04
N PRO A 12 14.90 14.13 2.02
CA PRO A 12 16.05 14.36 2.91
C PRO A 12 16.45 13.08 3.67
N ASP A 13 17.74 12.94 3.93
CA ASP A 13 18.35 11.67 4.34
C ASP A 13 18.26 11.35 5.83
N GLU A 14 17.87 12.29 6.66
CA GLU A 14 18.10 12.22 8.11
C GLU A 14 17.52 10.96 8.79
N ASN A 15 16.55 10.27 8.18
CA ASN A 15 15.96 9.05 8.73
C ASN A 15 15.75 7.92 7.70
N VAL A 16 16.16 8.11 6.44
CA VAL A 16 15.93 7.12 5.39
C VAL A 16 17.07 6.11 5.36
N LYS A 17 16.78 4.86 5.71
CA LYS A 17 17.75 3.76 5.60
C LYS A 17 18.03 3.44 4.13
N PRO A 18 19.21 2.90 3.80
CA PRO A 18 19.51 2.45 2.44
C PRO A 18 18.57 1.32 2.01
N LEU A 19 18.38 1.16 0.70
CA LEU A 19 17.44 0.19 0.14
C LEU A 19 17.75 -1.24 0.60
N GLU A 20 19.03 -1.59 0.62
CA GLU A 20 19.53 -2.90 1.03
C GLU A 20 19.17 -3.27 2.48
N TYR A 21 18.92 -2.27 3.34
CA TYR A 21 18.41 -2.48 4.69
C TYR A 21 17.01 -3.09 4.65
N TYR A 22 16.12 -2.52 3.82
CA TYR A 22 14.74 -3.00 3.70
C TYR A 22 14.65 -4.33 2.94
N GLU A 23 15.52 -4.57 1.95
CA GLU A 23 15.62 -5.86 1.25
C GLU A 23 16.03 -7.00 2.19
N LYS A 24 16.92 -6.71 3.16
CA LYS A 24 17.29 -7.68 4.20
C LYS A 24 16.20 -7.85 5.27
N LEU A 25 15.49 -6.77 5.60
CA LEU A 25 14.42 -6.79 6.59
C LEU A 25 13.20 -7.56 6.07
N TYR A 26 12.95 -7.50 4.76
CA TYR A 26 11.82 -8.15 4.08
C TYR A 26 12.33 -9.09 2.97
N PRO A 27 12.98 -10.21 3.33
CA PRO A 27 13.47 -11.17 2.34
C PRO A 27 12.30 -11.78 1.57
N GLU A 28 12.60 -12.44 0.45
CA GLU A 28 11.62 -13.27 -0.24
C GLU A 28 11.01 -14.30 0.73
N ARG A 29 9.72 -14.50 0.62
CA ARG A 29 8.99 -15.47 1.44
C ARG A 29 9.36 -16.88 1.01
N ASP A 30 9.61 -17.75 1.98
CA ASP A 30 9.77 -19.20 1.73
C ASP A 30 8.38 -19.83 1.53
N LEU A 31 7.90 -19.78 0.29
CA LEU A 31 6.58 -20.27 -0.11
C LEU A 31 6.69 -21.32 -1.22
N PRO A 32 5.72 -22.23 -1.34
CA PRO A 32 5.66 -23.17 -2.45
C PRO A 32 5.71 -22.49 -3.82
N LYS A 33 6.28 -23.15 -4.82
CA LYS A 33 6.30 -22.64 -6.18
C LYS A 33 4.89 -22.38 -6.70
N GLY A 34 4.60 -21.15 -7.10
CA GLY A 34 3.29 -20.74 -7.60
C GLY A 34 2.33 -20.29 -6.48
N ALA A 35 2.81 -20.20 -5.24
CA ALA A 35 2.03 -19.61 -4.16
C ALA A 35 1.85 -18.10 -4.38
N GLU A 36 0.64 -17.61 -4.17
CA GLU A 36 0.28 -16.22 -4.38
C GLU A 36 0.21 -15.46 -3.05
N VAL A 37 0.79 -14.27 -3.01
CA VAL A 37 0.68 -13.36 -1.88
C VAL A 37 -0.32 -12.27 -2.23
N THR A 38 -1.47 -12.28 -1.58
CA THR A 38 -2.57 -11.37 -1.87
C THR A 38 -2.86 -10.45 -0.69
N ARG A 39 -3.53 -9.34 -0.97
CA ARG A 39 -3.76 -8.29 0.01
C ARG A 39 -5.18 -7.74 -0.05
N LEU A 40 -5.78 -7.55 1.12
CA LEU A 40 -6.88 -6.61 1.27
C LEU A 40 -6.32 -5.28 1.81
N ALA A 41 -6.72 -4.16 1.18
CA ALA A 41 -6.20 -2.84 1.50
C ALA A 41 -7.32 -1.79 1.68
N PRO A 42 -8.17 -1.94 2.69
CA PRO A 42 -9.24 -1.00 2.93
C PRO A 42 -8.70 0.30 3.56
N SER A 43 -9.32 1.42 3.20
CA SER A 43 -9.16 2.67 3.94
C SER A 43 -10.14 2.71 5.10
N PRO A 44 -9.76 3.17 6.30
CA PRO A 44 -10.63 3.22 7.48
C PRO A 44 -11.55 4.45 7.43
N THR A 45 -12.25 4.63 6.30
CA THR A 45 -13.07 5.82 6.00
C THR A 45 -14.58 5.56 6.06
N GLY A 46 -14.98 4.36 6.48
CA GLY A 46 -16.41 4.00 6.59
C GLY A 46 -16.62 2.50 6.73
N PHE A 47 -17.84 2.10 6.45
CA PHE A 47 -18.26 0.71 6.56
C PHE A 47 -17.82 -0.12 5.36
N MET A 48 -17.60 -1.41 5.60
CA MET A 48 -17.41 -2.39 4.55
C MET A 48 -18.66 -2.49 3.67
N HIS A 49 -18.49 -2.47 2.36
CA HIS A 49 -19.56 -2.72 1.42
C HIS A 49 -19.32 -4.05 0.65
N LEU A 50 -20.33 -4.50 -0.06
CA LEU A 50 -20.30 -5.80 -0.76
C LEU A 50 -19.09 -5.94 -1.70
N GLY A 51 -18.66 -4.85 -2.34
CA GLY A 51 -17.46 -4.85 -3.20
C GLY A 51 -16.18 -5.18 -2.44
N ASN A 52 -16.00 -4.64 -1.23
CA ASN A 52 -14.85 -4.98 -0.37
C ASN A 52 -14.87 -6.46 0.03
N LEU A 53 -16.06 -6.98 0.38
CA LEU A 53 -16.24 -8.38 0.73
C LEU A 53 -15.91 -9.30 -0.43
N TYR A 54 -16.40 -8.99 -1.63
CA TYR A 54 -16.09 -9.77 -2.84
C TYR A 54 -14.58 -9.83 -3.11
N VAL A 55 -13.92 -8.67 -3.05
CA VAL A 55 -12.46 -8.60 -3.23
C VAL A 55 -11.73 -9.38 -2.12
N ALA A 56 -12.19 -9.31 -0.87
CA ALA A 56 -11.59 -10.06 0.22
C ALA A 56 -11.70 -11.57 0.02
N ILE A 57 -12.89 -12.07 -0.36
CA ILE A 57 -13.11 -13.51 -0.64
C ILE A 57 -12.22 -13.97 -1.80
N ALA A 58 -12.17 -13.21 -2.90
CA ALA A 58 -11.37 -13.58 -4.05
C ALA A 58 -9.87 -13.67 -3.71
N ASN A 59 -9.34 -12.67 -3.00
CA ASN A 59 -7.94 -12.64 -2.59
C ASN A 59 -7.59 -13.75 -1.59
N GLU A 60 -8.45 -13.98 -0.60
CA GLU A 60 -8.25 -15.07 0.37
C GLU A 60 -8.20 -16.43 -0.34
N ARG A 61 -9.15 -16.70 -1.26
CA ARG A 61 -9.19 -17.96 -2.00
C ARG A 61 -7.96 -18.17 -2.87
N VAL A 62 -7.53 -17.13 -3.60
CA VAL A 62 -6.32 -17.20 -4.44
C VAL A 62 -5.09 -17.53 -3.60
N ALA A 63 -4.90 -16.83 -2.48
CA ALA A 63 -3.76 -17.08 -1.59
C ALA A 63 -3.81 -18.51 -1.00
N HIS A 64 -4.90 -18.85 -0.32
CA HIS A 64 -4.97 -20.09 0.42
C HIS A 64 -4.99 -21.35 -0.49
N GLN A 65 -5.64 -21.26 -1.68
CA GLN A 65 -5.62 -22.38 -2.64
C GLN A 65 -4.25 -22.61 -3.27
N SER A 66 -3.42 -21.57 -3.36
CA SER A 66 -2.05 -21.68 -3.88
C SER A 66 -1.02 -22.05 -2.79
N GLY A 67 -1.42 -22.11 -1.52
CA GLY A 67 -0.49 -22.26 -0.39
C GLY A 67 0.29 -21.01 -0.08
N GLY A 68 -0.24 -19.85 -0.45
CA GLY A 68 0.34 -18.53 -0.25
C GLY A 68 -0.16 -17.83 1.00
N VAL A 69 -0.10 -16.50 1.00
CA VAL A 69 -0.39 -15.65 2.15
C VAL A 69 -1.43 -14.59 1.81
N PHE A 70 -2.46 -14.46 2.62
CA PHE A 70 -3.43 -13.38 2.54
C PHE A 70 -3.26 -12.41 3.71
N TYR A 71 -2.97 -11.13 3.43
CA TYR A 71 -2.72 -10.16 4.49
C TYR A 71 -3.59 -8.90 4.40
N LEU A 72 -3.82 -8.30 5.59
CA LEU A 72 -4.54 -7.05 5.75
C LEU A 72 -3.57 -5.88 5.91
N ARG A 73 -3.65 -4.87 5.04
CA ARG A 73 -2.96 -3.59 5.22
C ARG A 73 -3.96 -2.44 5.21
N ILE A 74 -4.04 -1.71 6.31
CA ILE A 74 -4.91 -0.54 6.41
C ILE A 74 -4.26 0.64 5.68
N GLU A 75 -4.99 1.23 4.72
CA GLU A 75 -4.55 2.40 3.97
C GLU A 75 -5.09 3.68 4.66
N ASP A 76 -4.41 4.09 5.72
CA ASP A 76 -4.78 5.15 6.66
C ASP A 76 -4.18 6.52 6.32
N THR A 77 -3.93 6.80 5.04
CA THR A 77 -3.33 8.07 4.60
C THR A 77 -4.30 9.25 4.58
N ASP A 78 -5.61 8.98 4.49
CA ASP A 78 -6.65 10.01 4.49
C ASP A 78 -7.18 10.26 5.91
N GLU A 79 -6.51 11.16 6.63
CA GLU A 79 -6.93 11.53 8.00
C GLU A 79 -8.27 12.28 8.05
N LYS A 80 -8.62 13.01 6.99
CA LYS A 80 -9.85 13.82 6.97
C LYS A 80 -11.10 12.95 6.97
N ARG A 81 -11.01 11.75 6.40
CA ARG A 81 -12.12 10.80 6.30
C ARG A 81 -12.01 9.61 7.24
N LYS A 82 -11.00 9.59 8.11
CA LYS A 82 -10.84 8.52 9.09
C LYS A 82 -12.02 8.47 10.05
N VAL A 83 -12.62 7.29 10.21
CA VAL A 83 -13.70 7.02 11.14
C VAL A 83 -13.15 6.18 12.31
N GLU A 84 -13.42 6.63 13.53
CA GLU A 84 -13.05 5.89 14.74
C GLU A 84 -13.78 4.53 14.78
N GLY A 85 -13.08 3.47 15.17
CA GLY A 85 -13.64 2.11 15.19
C GLY A 85 -13.76 1.42 13.83
N ALA A 86 -13.38 2.09 12.73
CA ALA A 86 -13.52 1.50 11.38
C ALA A 86 -12.67 0.25 11.19
N VAL A 87 -11.50 0.18 11.80
CA VAL A 87 -10.61 -0.99 11.68
C VAL A 87 -11.22 -2.21 12.39
N GLU A 88 -11.79 -2.02 13.56
CA GLU A 88 -12.52 -3.06 14.30
C GLU A 88 -13.75 -3.56 13.52
N VAL A 89 -14.46 -2.65 12.85
CA VAL A 89 -15.57 -3.01 11.97
C VAL A 89 -15.09 -3.84 10.77
N ILE A 90 -13.95 -3.50 10.17
CA ILE A 90 -13.33 -4.28 9.09
C ILE A 90 -13.05 -5.70 9.59
N HIS A 91 -12.34 -5.86 10.71
CA HIS A 91 -12.02 -7.16 11.28
C HIS A 91 -13.28 -7.98 11.62
N SER A 92 -14.23 -7.39 12.31
CA SER A 92 -15.46 -8.09 12.73
C SER A 92 -16.34 -8.49 11.55
N SER A 93 -16.45 -7.62 10.54
CA SER A 93 -17.21 -7.91 9.33
C SER A 93 -16.61 -9.09 8.55
N LEU A 94 -15.29 -9.09 8.34
CA LEU A 94 -14.62 -10.16 7.60
C LEU A 94 -14.66 -11.48 8.37
N LYS A 95 -14.47 -11.43 9.67
CA LYS A 95 -14.61 -12.61 10.56
C LYS A 95 -16.03 -13.19 10.51
N TYR A 96 -17.07 -12.35 10.46
CA TYR A 96 -18.46 -12.81 10.33
C TYR A 96 -18.68 -13.64 9.05
N PHE A 97 -18.01 -13.27 7.96
CA PHE A 97 -18.07 -14.02 6.69
C PHE A 97 -17.03 -15.15 6.59
N GLY A 98 -16.34 -15.48 7.68
CA GLY A 98 -15.38 -16.56 7.74
C GLY A 98 -14.07 -16.28 6.96
N ILE A 99 -13.77 -15.01 6.68
CA ILE A 99 -12.53 -14.60 6.01
C ILE A 99 -11.46 -14.42 7.08
N THR A 100 -10.31 -15.05 6.88
CA THR A 100 -9.18 -15.04 7.80
C THR A 100 -7.93 -14.52 7.12
N PHE A 101 -7.16 -13.73 7.85
CA PHE A 101 -5.84 -13.26 7.41
C PHE A 101 -4.74 -14.09 8.08
N ASP A 102 -3.66 -14.32 7.35
CA ASP A 102 -2.46 -14.96 7.89
C ASP A 102 -1.60 -13.96 8.67
N GLU A 103 -1.61 -12.69 8.23
CA GLU A 103 -0.90 -11.58 8.87
C GLU A 103 -1.59 -10.24 8.56
N GLY A 104 -1.25 -9.17 9.27
CA GLY A 104 -1.82 -7.87 8.94
C GLY A 104 -1.93 -6.88 10.10
N ALA A 105 -2.68 -5.80 9.87
CA ALA A 105 -2.97 -4.79 10.87
C ALA A 105 -3.68 -5.41 12.08
N ASP A 106 -3.17 -5.11 13.28
CA ASP A 106 -3.60 -5.67 14.57
C ASP A 106 -3.46 -7.20 14.70
N LEU A 107 -2.69 -7.79 13.79
CA LEU A 107 -2.27 -9.19 13.81
C LEU A 107 -0.74 -9.29 13.86
N THR A 108 -0.22 -10.50 14.04
CA THR A 108 1.21 -10.77 13.92
C THR A 108 1.64 -10.88 12.45
N GLY A 109 2.92 -10.78 12.18
CA GLY A 109 3.51 -10.99 10.85
C GLY A 109 4.87 -10.33 10.72
N ASP A 110 5.74 -10.91 9.88
CA ASP A 110 7.14 -10.49 9.74
C ASP A 110 7.34 -9.39 8.68
N TYR A 111 6.30 -9.11 7.88
CA TYR A 111 6.37 -8.12 6.78
C TYR A 111 5.65 -6.80 7.10
N GLY A 112 5.43 -6.54 8.39
CA GLY A 112 4.90 -5.26 8.88
C GLY A 112 5.85 -4.07 8.66
N PRO A 113 5.42 -2.89 9.11
CA PRO A 113 4.12 -2.57 9.67
C PRO A 113 2.98 -2.67 8.65
N TYR A 114 1.76 -2.94 9.11
CA TYR A 114 0.58 -3.13 8.25
C TYR A 114 -0.39 -1.94 8.24
N TYR A 115 0.02 -0.82 8.79
CA TYR A 115 -0.61 0.49 8.58
C TYR A 115 0.23 1.29 7.59
N GLN A 116 -0.39 1.82 6.54
CA GLN A 116 0.33 2.47 5.44
C GLN A 116 1.18 3.65 5.91
N ARG A 117 0.67 4.47 6.83
CA ARG A 117 1.42 5.62 7.40
C ARG A 117 2.71 5.22 8.12
N GLN A 118 2.71 4.07 8.77
CA GLN A 118 3.89 3.56 9.47
C GLN A 118 4.99 3.08 8.50
N ARG A 119 4.70 3.00 7.21
CA ARG A 119 5.63 2.59 6.14
C ARG A 119 6.29 3.77 5.42
N ALA A 120 6.10 5.00 5.90
CA ALA A 120 6.60 6.20 5.22
C ALA A 120 8.10 6.13 4.92
N GLU A 121 8.93 5.69 5.87
CA GLU A 121 10.38 5.55 5.67
C GLU A 121 10.71 4.56 4.54
N ILE A 122 9.98 3.44 4.46
CA ILE A 122 10.15 2.45 3.37
C ILE A 122 9.84 3.11 2.03
N TYR A 123 8.70 3.81 1.92
CA TYR A 123 8.32 4.50 0.69
C TYR A 123 9.31 5.57 0.29
N HIS A 124 9.86 6.32 1.25
CA HIS A 124 10.89 7.32 0.99
C HIS A 124 12.17 6.69 0.44
N ALA A 125 12.61 5.55 0.97
CA ALA A 125 13.79 4.84 0.45
C ALA A 125 13.61 4.44 -1.02
N TYR A 126 12.47 3.83 -1.35
CA TYR A 126 12.17 3.41 -2.73
C TYR A 126 11.92 4.61 -3.66
N ALA A 127 11.21 5.64 -3.21
CA ALA A 127 11.00 6.86 -4.01
C ALA A 127 12.34 7.53 -4.35
N ARG A 128 13.25 7.61 -3.39
CA ARG A 128 14.59 8.14 -3.59
C ARG A 128 15.39 7.34 -4.61
N ASP A 129 15.34 6.00 -4.55
CA ASP A 129 15.97 5.12 -5.54
C ASP A 129 15.38 5.35 -6.94
N LEU A 130 14.06 5.42 -7.06
CA LEU A 130 13.39 5.69 -8.34
C LEU A 130 13.82 7.03 -8.95
N ILE A 131 13.96 8.09 -8.13
CA ILE A 131 14.44 9.39 -8.61
C ILE A 131 15.88 9.28 -9.08
N ARG A 132 16.77 8.62 -8.32
CA ARG A 132 18.18 8.41 -8.70
C ARG A 132 18.32 7.67 -10.02
N ARG A 133 17.42 6.73 -10.28
CA ARG A 133 17.37 5.96 -11.53
C ARG A 133 16.66 6.67 -12.68
N GLY A 134 16.11 7.87 -12.45
CA GLY A 134 15.34 8.62 -13.46
C GLY A 134 13.98 8.01 -13.81
N LEU A 135 13.45 7.15 -12.94
CA LEU A 135 12.13 6.49 -13.09
C LEU A 135 11.01 7.26 -12.38
N ALA A 136 11.34 8.26 -11.59
CA ALA A 136 10.39 9.16 -10.97
C ALA A 136 10.89 10.60 -11.04
N TYR A 137 9.96 11.54 -11.08
CA TYR A 137 10.24 12.97 -11.11
C TYR A 137 9.21 13.73 -10.28
N PRO A 138 9.56 14.93 -9.74
CA PRO A 138 8.62 15.76 -9.02
C PRO A 138 7.59 16.38 -9.98
N CYS A 139 6.32 16.31 -9.61
CA CYS A 139 5.24 17.01 -10.31
C CYS A 139 4.82 18.22 -9.47
N PHE A 140 4.81 19.40 -10.09
CA PHE A 140 4.45 20.66 -9.46
C PHE A 140 3.08 21.19 -9.93
N CYS A 141 2.31 20.38 -10.66
CA CYS A 141 0.97 20.74 -11.08
C CYS A 141 0.05 20.88 -9.85
N THR A 142 -0.75 21.92 -9.85
CA THR A 142 -1.82 22.13 -8.88
C THR A 142 -2.98 21.16 -9.15
N GLU A 143 -3.86 20.97 -8.16
CA GLU A 143 -5.08 20.18 -8.36
C GLU A 143 -5.94 20.72 -9.50
N GLU A 144 -6.05 22.05 -9.61
CA GLU A 144 -6.81 22.71 -10.67
C GLU A 144 -6.23 22.45 -12.07
N GLU A 145 -4.90 22.47 -12.21
CA GLU A 145 -4.23 22.14 -13.48
C GLU A 145 -4.44 20.67 -13.87
N LEU A 146 -4.39 19.77 -12.90
CA LEU A 146 -4.64 18.35 -13.13
C LEU A 146 -6.11 18.09 -13.53
N GLU A 147 -7.07 18.76 -12.88
CA GLU A 147 -8.49 18.67 -13.22
C GLU A 147 -8.75 19.13 -14.66
N LYS A 148 -8.28 20.31 -15.02
CA LYS A 148 -8.39 20.83 -16.40
C LYS A 148 -7.77 19.88 -17.43
N THR A 149 -6.64 19.27 -17.09
CA THR A 149 -5.99 18.29 -17.98
C THR A 149 -6.85 17.04 -18.15
N ARG A 150 -7.46 16.52 -17.08
CA ARG A 150 -8.38 15.36 -17.13
C ARG A 150 -9.63 15.66 -17.94
N GLU A 151 -10.25 16.84 -17.74
CA GLU A 151 -11.41 17.29 -18.51
C GLU A 151 -11.08 17.31 -19.99
N HIS A 152 -9.97 17.97 -20.38
CA HIS A 152 -9.51 18.03 -21.75
C HIS A 152 -9.24 16.65 -22.37
N GLN A 153 -8.61 15.74 -21.63
CA GLN A 153 -8.36 14.37 -22.08
C GLN A 153 -9.68 13.60 -22.26
N THR A 154 -10.63 13.77 -21.36
CA THR A 154 -11.95 13.11 -21.43
C THR A 154 -12.75 13.60 -22.63
N GLU A 155 -12.80 14.92 -22.87
CA GLU A 155 -13.49 15.54 -24.01
C GLU A 155 -12.91 15.09 -25.36
N ASN A 156 -11.60 14.95 -25.43
CA ASN A 156 -10.88 14.56 -26.66
C ASN A 156 -10.65 13.05 -26.78
N LYS A 157 -11.13 12.24 -25.83
CA LYS A 157 -10.96 10.76 -25.77
C LYS A 157 -9.48 10.33 -25.87
N LEU A 158 -8.60 11.06 -25.18
CA LEU A 158 -7.16 10.80 -25.10
C LEU A 158 -6.82 9.87 -23.93
#